data_514e663a69547f43433c7bc3eb215ec9
#
_entry.id   514e663a69547f43433c7bc3eb215ec9
#
_cell.length_a   1.000
_cell.length_b   1.000
_cell.length_c   1.000
_cell.angle_alpha   90.00
_cell.angle_beta   90.00
_cell.angle_gamma   90.00
#
_symmetry.space_group_name_H-M   'P 1'
#
loop_
_entity.id
_entity.type
_entity.pdbx_description
1 polymer ?
#
loop_
_entity_poly.entity_id
_entity_poly.type
_entity_poly.pdbx_seq_one_letter_code
_entity_poly.pdbx_strand_id
1 'polypeptide(L)'
;MDLEAVRRRLLDERAQRQAVADRLRREEADPVEASELSKVDHHQAELGTETFERERDLTALAIITDELADIELALRKLGDGSYGICEECGKPIGEERLAAKPWARLCIVDQARAEQAVRRR
;
A
#
# COMPACT_ATOMS: atom_id res chain seq x y z
N MET A 1 -0.51 23.39 -8.99
CA MET A 1 -1.08 22.07 -8.60
C MET A 1 -2.40 22.30 -7.86
N ASP A 2 -3.44 21.60 -8.28
CA ASP A 2 -4.75 21.70 -7.62
C ASP A 2 -4.80 20.77 -6.41
N LEU A 3 -4.64 21.34 -5.22
CA LEU A 3 -4.59 20.59 -3.97
C LEU A 3 -5.92 19.93 -3.61
N GLU A 4 -7.05 20.52 -4.03
CA GLU A 4 -8.36 19.92 -3.83
C GLU A 4 -8.52 18.65 -4.65
N ALA A 5 -8.06 18.67 -5.89
CA ALA A 5 -8.06 17.48 -6.74
C ALA A 5 -7.14 16.40 -6.17
N VAL A 6 -5.98 16.78 -5.65
CA VAL A 6 -5.05 15.85 -4.98
C VAL A 6 -5.72 15.21 -3.77
N ARG A 7 -6.39 16.01 -2.94
CA ARG A 7 -7.11 15.50 -1.76
C ARG A 7 -8.17 14.48 -2.15
N ARG A 8 -8.99 14.79 -3.14
CA ARG A 8 -10.04 13.87 -3.61
C ARG A 8 -9.43 12.55 -4.10
N ARG A 9 -8.34 12.64 -4.85
CA ARG A 9 -7.65 11.45 -5.34
C ARG A 9 -7.09 10.61 -4.20
N LEU A 10 -6.46 11.24 -3.21
CA LEU A 10 -5.92 10.52 -2.04
C LEU A 10 -7.05 9.85 -1.24
N LEU A 11 -8.18 10.51 -1.08
CA LEU A 11 -9.33 9.92 -0.39
C LEU A 11 -9.90 8.72 -1.16
N ASP A 12 -9.97 8.80 -2.50
CA ASP A 12 -10.41 7.68 -3.33
C ASP A 12 -9.44 6.51 -3.25
N GLU A 13 -8.14 6.78 -3.34
CA GLU A 13 -7.10 5.77 -3.22
C GLU A 13 -7.13 5.09 -1.85
N ARG A 14 -7.37 5.87 -0.80
CA ARG A 14 -7.52 5.35 0.56
C ARG A 14 -8.71 4.41 0.64
N ALA A 15 -9.86 4.83 0.12
CA ALA A 15 -11.08 4.03 0.17
C ALA A 15 -10.92 2.70 -0.56
N GLN A 16 -10.30 2.71 -1.74
CA GLN A 16 -10.05 1.50 -2.52
C GLN A 16 -9.14 0.53 -1.78
N ARG A 17 -8.04 1.04 -1.23
CA ARG A 17 -7.08 0.20 -0.49
C ARG A 17 -7.65 -0.31 0.82
N GLN A 18 -8.44 0.53 1.51
CA GLN A 18 -9.08 0.13 2.74
C GLN A 18 -10.05 -1.04 2.50
N ALA A 19 -10.82 -0.98 1.40
CA ALA A 19 -11.73 -2.06 1.04
C ALA A 19 -10.99 -3.38 0.78
N VAL A 20 -9.85 -3.31 0.07
CA VAL A 20 -9.02 -4.49 -0.20
C VAL A 20 -8.41 -5.03 1.10
N ALA A 21 -7.88 -4.15 1.95
CA ALA A 21 -7.29 -4.54 3.24
C ALA A 21 -8.32 -5.22 4.13
N ASP A 22 -9.53 -4.68 4.20
CA ASP A 22 -10.61 -5.25 5.02
C ASP A 22 -10.99 -6.63 4.51
N ARG A 23 -11.06 -6.82 3.21
CA ARG A 23 -11.35 -8.13 2.61
C ARG A 23 -10.25 -9.14 2.95
N LEU A 24 -8.99 -8.75 2.79
CA LEU A 24 -7.85 -9.64 3.09
C LEU A 24 -7.83 -10.00 4.57
N ARG A 25 -8.12 -9.05 5.46
CA ARG A 25 -8.17 -9.29 6.90
C ARG A 25 -9.30 -10.25 7.27
N ARG A 26 -10.46 -10.14 6.62
CA ARG A 26 -11.57 -11.06 6.86
C ARG A 26 -11.22 -12.48 6.44
N GLU A 27 -10.56 -12.65 5.30
CA GLU A 27 -10.10 -13.95 4.85
C GLU A 27 -9.12 -14.59 5.82
N GLU A 28 -8.22 -13.79 6.42
CA GLU A 28 -7.26 -14.26 7.43
C GLU A 28 -7.93 -14.51 8.79
N ALA A 29 -8.92 -13.71 9.15
CA ALA A 29 -9.59 -13.82 10.44
C ALA A 29 -10.56 -14.99 10.54
N ASP A 30 -10.99 -15.54 9.39
CA ASP A 30 -11.95 -16.66 9.36
C ASP A 30 -11.40 -17.86 8.59
N PRO A 31 -10.28 -18.45 9.08
CA PRO A 31 -9.71 -19.62 8.44
C PRO A 31 -10.60 -20.86 8.51
N VAL A 32 -11.53 -20.91 9.46
CA VAL A 32 -12.45 -22.04 9.63
C VAL A 32 -13.48 -22.07 8.51
N GLU A 33 -14.08 -20.93 8.18
CA GLU A 33 -15.05 -20.82 7.10
C GLU A 33 -14.40 -21.10 5.75
N ALA A 34 -13.25 -20.48 5.48
CA ALA A 34 -12.48 -20.76 4.28
C ALA A 34 -12.06 -22.21 4.18
N SER A 35 -11.67 -22.82 5.31
CA SER A 35 -11.28 -24.21 5.41
C SER A 35 -12.46 -25.16 5.15
N GLU A 36 -13.65 -24.84 5.65
CA GLU A 36 -14.84 -25.67 5.42
C GLU A 36 -15.30 -25.65 3.97
N LEU A 37 -15.23 -24.49 3.31
CA LEU A 37 -15.59 -24.36 1.91
C LEU A 37 -14.63 -25.13 1.00
N SER A 38 -13.38 -25.26 1.42
CA SER A 38 -12.36 -25.93 0.63
C SER A 38 -12.17 -27.40 0.99
N LYS A 39 -12.67 -27.87 2.13
CA LYS A 39 -12.52 -29.27 2.58
C LYS A 39 -13.16 -30.32 1.67
N VAL A 40 -14.14 -29.93 0.86
CA VAL A 40 -14.87 -30.85 -0.01
C VAL A 40 -14.01 -31.34 -1.17
N ASP A 41 -13.00 -30.56 -1.59
CA ASP A 41 -12.17 -30.83 -2.78
C ASP A 41 -10.65 -30.90 -2.50
N HIS A 42 -10.25 -31.09 -1.23
CA HIS A 42 -8.83 -31.03 -0.88
C HIS A 42 -8.03 -32.29 -1.22
N HIS A 43 -7.07 -32.13 -2.11
CA HIS A 43 -5.94 -33.03 -2.26
C HIS A 43 -4.71 -32.36 -1.62
N GLN A 44 -3.69 -33.15 -1.25
CA GLN A 44 -2.46 -32.64 -0.61
C GLN A 44 -1.75 -31.56 -1.43
N ALA A 45 -1.83 -31.65 -2.76
CA ALA A 45 -1.25 -30.63 -3.65
C ALA A 45 -1.96 -29.28 -3.51
N GLU A 46 -3.25 -29.29 -3.22
CA GLU A 46 -4.06 -28.06 -3.00
C GLU A 46 -3.75 -27.40 -1.68
N LEU A 47 -3.35 -28.15 -0.65
CA LEU A 47 -2.93 -27.60 0.63
C LEU A 47 -1.67 -26.74 0.49
N GLY A 48 -0.72 -27.17 -0.35
CA GLY A 48 0.48 -26.39 -0.66
C GLY A 48 0.13 -25.09 -1.39
N THR A 49 -0.83 -25.16 -2.32
CA THR A 49 -1.32 -24.00 -3.06
C THR A 49 -2.02 -23.01 -2.14
N GLU A 50 -2.83 -23.47 -1.20
CA GLU A 50 -3.51 -22.61 -0.23
C GLU A 50 -2.52 -21.88 0.69
N THR A 51 -1.49 -22.58 1.14
CA THR A 51 -0.43 -21.96 1.96
C THR A 51 0.27 -20.86 1.17
N PHE A 52 0.59 -21.11 -0.11
CA PHE A 52 1.19 -20.13 -0.99
C PHE A 52 0.28 -18.92 -1.19
N GLU A 53 -1.01 -19.14 -1.41
CA GLU A 53 -1.99 -18.07 -1.58
C GLU A 53 -2.13 -17.22 -0.31
N ARG A 54 -2.12 -17.86 0.86
CA ARG A 54 -2.17 -17.16 2.14
C ARG A 54 -0.94 -16.28 2.34
N GLU A 55 0.24 -16.79 2.02
CA GLU A 55 1.48 -16.01 2.11
C GLU A 55 1.45 -14.81 1.17
N ARG A 56 0.94 -15.01 -0.04
CA ARG A 56 0.77 -13.94 -1.01
C ARG A 56 -0.22 -12.89 -0.50
N ASP A 57 -1.34 -13.30 0.10
CA ASP A 57 -2.34 -12.39 0.66
C ASP A 57 -1.78 -11.59 1.83
N LEU A 58 -0.99 -12.21 2.70
CA LEU A 58 -0.32 -11.52 3.81
C LEU A 58 0.69 -10.49 3.29
N THR A 59 1.43 -10.83 2.24
CA THR A 59 2.36 -9.91 1.61
C THR A 59 1.62 -8.72 0.99
N ALA A 60 0.52 -9.00 0.27
CA ALA A 60 -0.31 -7.94 -0.30
C ALA A 60 -0.89 -7.04 0.78
N LEU A 61 -1.35 -7.61 1.89
CA LEU A 61 -1.89 -6.83 3.01
C LEU A 61 -0.81 -5.92 3.61
N ALA A 62 0.42 -6.41 3.76
CA ALA A 62 1.53 -5.60 4.28
C ALA A 62 1.82 -4.41 3.36
N ILE A 63 1.86 -4.62 2.04
CA ILE A 63 2.09 -3.56 1.06
C ILE A 63 0.97 -2.51 1.12
N ILE A 64 -0.28 -2.96 1.14
CA ILE A 64 -1.44 -2.07 1.20
C ILE A 64 -1.46 -1.27 2.50
N THR A 65 -1.11 -1.89 3.61
CA THR A 65 -1.04 -1.22 4.92
C THR A 65 0.01 -0.11 4.91
N ASP A 66 1.17 -0.36 4.31
CA ASP A 66 2.21 0.67 4.16
C ASP A 66 1.74 1.82 3.26
N GLU A 67 1.06 1.51 2.16
CA GLU A 67 0.51 2.52 1.27
C GLU A 67 -0.56 3.36 1.96
N LEU A 68 -1.42 2.73 2.76
CA LEU A 68 -2.42 3.46 3.55
C LEU A 68 -1.77 4.42 4.54
N ALA A 69 -0.68 4.02 5.19
CA ALA A 69 0.06 4.90 6.10
C ALA A 69 0.64 6.11 5.34
N ASP A 70 1.18 5.88 4.15
CA ASP A 70 1.72 6.95 3.30
C ASP A 70 0.62 7.91 2.83
N ILE A 71 -0.55 7.38 2.47
CA ILE A 71 -1.71 8.19 2.08
C ILE A 71 -2.18 9.06 3.25
N GLU A 72 -2.28 8.49 4.45
CA GLU A 72 -2.66 9.25 5.65
C GLU A 72 -1.66 10.37 5.93
N LEU A 73 -0.37 10.11 5.78
CA LEU A 73 0.67 11.12 5.94
C LEU A 73 0.53 12.23 4.89
N ALA A 74 0.28 11.85 3.62
CA ALA A 74 0.07 12.83 2.55
C ALA A 74 -1.13 13.74 2.83
N LEU A 75 -2.22 13.17 3.35
CA LEU A 75 -3.40 13.94 3.74
C LEU A 75 -3.07 14.94 4.86
N ARG A 76 -2.28 14.53 5.85
CA ARG A 76 -1.83 15.44 6.92
C ARG A 76 -0.95 16.56 6.36
N LYS A 77 -0.07 16.25 5.41
CA LYS A 77 0.79 17.25 4.76
C LYS A 77 0.00 18.27 3.95
N LEU A 78 -1.10 17.85 3.34
CA LEU A 78 -2.02 18.80 2.69
C LEU A 78 -2.58 19.80 3.69
N GLY A 79 -2.89 19.32 4.90
CA GLY A 79 -3.42 20.17 5.96
C GLY A 79 -2.40 21.14 6.55
N ASP A 80 -1.13 20.76 6.62
CA ASP A 80 -0.08 21.60 7.23
C ASP A 80 0.78 22.37 6.20
N GLY A 81 0.50 22.20 4.92
CA GLY A 81 1.18 22.95 3.85
C GLY A 81 2.51 22.35 3.40
N SER A 82 2.90 21.16 3.87
CA SER A 82 4.17 20.53 3.51
C SER A 82 4.04 19.47 2.40
N TYR A 83 2.88 19.36 1.78
CA TYR A 83 2.66 18.39 0.71
C TYR A 83 3.60 18.63 -0.47
N GLY A 84 4.15 17.56 -1.02
CA GLY A 84 4.97 17.63 -2.23
C GLY A 84 6.45 17.90 -1.98
N ILE A 85 6.88 17.93 -0.73
CA ILE A 85 8.28 18.17 -0.37
C ILE A 85 8.94 16.86 0.03
N CYS A 86 10.09 16.55 -0.55
CA CYS A 86 10.87 15.36 -0.23
C CYS A 86 11.33 15.39 1.23
N GLU A 87 11.09 14.31 1.96
CA GLU A 87 11.47 14.21 3.38
C GLU A 87 12.97 14.18 3.60
N GLU A 88 13.75 13.73 2.62
CA GLU A 88 15.20 13.61 2.75
C GLU A 88 15.92 14.89 2.37
N CYS A 89 15.65 15.44 1.19
CA CYS A 89 16.41 16.57 0.68
C CYS A 89 15.70 17.93 0.81
N GLY A 90 14.42 17.92 1.17
CA GLY A 90 13.65 19.16 1.35
C GLY A 90 13.28 19.89 0.07
N LYS A 91 13.60 19.30 -1.09
CA LYS A 91 13.25 19.87 -2.40
C LYS A 91 11.88 19.35 -2.84
N PRO A 92 11.22 20.05 -3.78
CA PRO A 92 9.96 19.55 -4.32
C PRO A 92 10.12 18.17 -4.95
N ILE A 93 9.15 17.30 -4.72
CA ILE A 93 9.12 15.96 -5.33
C ILE A 93 8.89 16.05 -6.84
N GLY A 94 8.07 16.99 -7.28
CA GLY A 94 7.75 17.22 -8.68
C GLY A 94 6.33 16.77 -9.02
N GLU A 95 5.66 17.56 -9.85
CA GLU A 95 4.26 17.32 -10.20
C GLU A 95 4.05 16.01 -10.96
N GLU A 96 5.00 15.67 -11.86
CA GLU A 96 4.92 14.44 -12.65
C GLU A 96 4.93 13.19 -11.76
N ARG A 97 5.84 13.16 -10.78
CA ARG A 97 5.93 12.04 -9.84
C ARG A 97 4.69 11.98 -8.93
N LEU A 98 4.22 13.13 -8.45
CA LEU A 98 3.03 13.20 -7.62
C LEU A 98 1.76 12.85 -8.40
N ALA A 99 1.71 13.14 -9.71
CA ALA A 99 0.60 12.71 -10.54
C ALA A 99 0.54 11.18 -10.64
N ALA A 100 1.68 10.52 -10.70
CA ALA A 100 1.76 9.07 -10.75
C ALA A 100 1.53 8.45 -9.36
N LYS A 101 2.07 9.07 -8.30
CA LYS A 101 2.00 8.55 -6.94
C LYS A 101 1.79 9.71 -5.95
N PRO A 102 0.55 10.12 -5.72
CA PRO A 102 0.27 11.31 -4.90
C PRO A 102 0.69 11.18 -3.44
N TRP A 103 0.95 9.97 -2.95
CA TRP A 103 1.43 9.73 -1.58
C TRP A 103 2.96 9.57 -1.52
N ALA A 104 3.70 9.92 -2.59
CA ALA A 104 5.16 9.83 -2.59
C ALA A 104 5.75 10.71 -1.49
N ARG A 105 6.72 10.17 -0.76
CA ARG A 105 7.41 10.86 0.35
C ARG A 105 8.80 11.35 -0.06
N LEU A 106 9.39 10.73 -1.07
CA LEU A 106 10.75 11.01 -1.53
C LEU A 106 10.74 11.39 -3.00
N CYS A 107 11.67 12.24 -3.39
CA CYS A 107 11.92 12.50 -4.81
C CYS A 107 12.51 11.24 -5.46
N ILE A 108 12.55 11.22 -6.79
CA ILE A 108 13.01 10.03 -7.53
C ILE A 108 14.45 9.65 -7.18
N VAL A 109 15.31 10.64 -6.94
CA VAL A 109 16.72 10.40 -6.58
C VAL A 109 16.84 9.76 -5.21
N ASP A 110 16.15 10.31 -4.22
CA ASP A 110 16.20 9.78 -2.84
C ASP A 110 15.49 8.45 -2.71
N GLN A 111 14.42 8.24 -3.48
CA GLN A 111 13.75 6.94 -3.54
C GLN A 111 14.69 5.87 -4.08
N ALA A 112 15.43 6.18 -5.15
CA ALA A 112 16.40 5.26 -5.72
C ALA A 112 17.52 4.93 -4.73
N ARG A 113 17.99 5.92 -3.97
CA ARG A 113 19.00 5.70 -2.92
C ARG A 113 18.50 4.80 -1.81
N ALA A 114 17.24 4.99 -1.39
CA ALA A 114 16.63 4.16 -0.35
C ALA A 114 16.50 2.72 -0.80
N GLU A 115 16.10 2.50 -2.05
CA GLU A 115 15.99 1.15 -2.63
C GLU A 115 17.34 0.47 -2.75
N GLN A 116 18.39 1.20 -3.14
CA GLN A 116 19.75 0.68 -3.20
C GLN A 116 20.27 0.28 -1.81
N ALA A 117 19.98 1.07 -0.79
CA ALA A 117 20.38 0.78 0.57
C ALA A 117 19.75 -0.53 1.07
N VAL A 118 18.49 -0.78 0.70
CA VAL A 118 17.81 -2.05 1.05
C VAL A 118 18.46 -3.22 0.31
N ARG A 119 18.79 -3.06 -0.97
CA ARG A 119 19.43 -4.13 -1.77
C ARG A 119 20.81 -4.52 -1.26
N ARG A 120 21.52 -3.58 -0.61
CA ARG A 120 22.88 -3.84 -0.08
C ARG A 120 22.88 -4.56 1.26
N ARG A 121 21.73 -4.66 1.88
CA ARG A 121 21.57 -5.42 3.14
C ARG A 121 21.38 -6.91 2.80
#